data_5150a30525cfec9aea70e3ab4b909635
#
_entry.id   5150a30525cfec9aea70e3ab4b909635
#
_cell.length_a   1.000
_cell.length_b   1.000
_cell.length_c   1.000
_cell.angle_alpha   90.00
_cell.angle_beta   90.00
_cell.angle_gamma   90.00
#
_symmetry.space_group_name_H-M   'P 1'
#
loop_
_entity.id
_entity.type
_entity.pdbx_description
1 polymer ?
#
loop_
_entity_poly.entity_id
_entity_poly.type
_entity_poly.pdbx_seq_one_letter_code
_entity_poly.pdbx_strand_id
1 'polypeptide(L)'
;MYRIKQVPLAIAIAIASLVTLLTISGFLGTAANSQPAQPTSEITTTQGIDLGRSFRELGIEGSIVVYDQNKNQFYEHNAPRNSTAFFPASTFKIFNALVALETGVIRDEVTVLTWDGIQRNIAAWNRDTNLRQGFKDSTVWFYQILARKIGHERMQKFINQVGYGNRQIGTSEQIDRFWLDGPLKITPKQEIEFLQRLYRNDLPFSQRSLDLVKDIMVREQTPDYVLRGKTGWTDSTTPENGWFVGYLEQNKNVYFFATNMDMRNDNDGVNRIEITRRSLKAIGLL
;
A
#
# COMPACT_ATOMS: atom_id res chain seq x y z
N MET A 1 35.01 52.75 -10.16
CA MET A 1 36.48 52.92 -10.22
C MET A 1 37.06 52.24 -9.00
N TYR A 2 37.49 51.00 -9.11
CA TYR A 2 38.70 50.41 -8.55
C TYR A 2 38.81 48.96 -9.08
N ARG A 3 40.00 48.72 -9.63
CA ARG A 3 40.38 47.54 -10.42
C ARG A 3 40.90 46.39 -9.54
N ILE A 4 40.55 45.17 -9.93
CA ILE A 4 41.34 43.95 -10.19
C ILE A 4 42.62 43.74 -9.36
N LYS A 5 42.80 42.52 -8.82
CA LYS A 5 44.01 41.71 -9.05
C LYS A 5 43.73 40.21 -8.90
N GLN A 6 43.95 39.51 -10.00
CA GLN A 6 44.21 38.08 -10.01
C GLN A 6 45.66 37.82 -9.62
N VAL A 7 45.96 36.70 -8.99
CA VAL A 7 47.26 36.03 -9.08
C VAL A 7 47.04 34.51 -8.94
N PRO A 8 47.60 33.70 -9.84
CA PRO A 8 47.58 32.25 -9.74
C PRO A 8 48.87 31.70 -9.15
N LEU A 9 48.85 30.55 -8.50
CA LEU A 9 50.06 29.70 -8.46
C LEU A 9 49.71 28.23 -8.22
N ALA A 10 50.00 27.44 -9.22
CA ALA A 10 50.09 26.00 -9.16
C ALA A 10 51.36 25.57 -8.39
N ILE A 11 51.26 24.55 -7.55
CA ILE A 11 52.42 23.78 -7.11
C ILE A 11 52.08 22.31 -7.23
N ALA A 12 52.69 21.67 -8.23
CA ALA A 12 52.79 20.23 -8.36
C ALA A 12 53.91 19.72 -7.46
N ILE A 13 53.68 18.75 -6.62
CA ILE A 13 54.74 17.95 -5.99
C ILE A 13 54.52 16.50 -6.36
N ALA A 14 55.41 16.03 -7.22
CA ALA A 14 55.62 14.61 -7.51
C ALA A 14 56.54 14.04 -6.41
N ILE A 15 56.11 12.92 -5.80
CA ILE A 15 57.03 12.07 -5.03
C ILE A 15 56.93 10.68 -5.61
N ALA A 16 57.99 10.29 -6.29
CA ALA A 16 58.29 8.91 -6.69
C ALA A 16 59.06 8.23 -5.52
N SER A 17 58.85 6.98 -5.41
CA SER A 17 59.76 5.92 -4.90
C SER A 17 59.00 4.93 -4.01
N LEU A 18 59.11 3.70 -4.06
CA LEU A 18 60.15 2.72 -4.16
C LEU A 18 59.45 1.35 -4.14
N VAL A 19 59.66 0.57 -5.16
CA VAL A 19 59.20 -0.83 -5.23
C VAL A 19 60.09 -1.64 -4.32
N THR A 20 59.51 -2.32 -3.36
CA THR A 20 60.12 -3.47 -2.70
C THR A 20 59.27 -4.72 -2.95
N LEU A 21 59.75 -5.58 -3.81
CA LEU A 21 59.23 -6.94 -3.98
C LEU A 21 59.52 -7.75 -2.73
N LEU A 22 58.50 -8.23 -2.08
CA LEU A 22 58.58 -9.37 -1.18
C LEU A 22 57.60 -10.41 -1.68
N THR A 23 58.13 -11.47 -2.26
CA THR A 23 57.46 -12.73 -2.62
C THR A 23 57.19 -13.47 -1.32
N ILE A 24 55.90 -13.63 -0.98
CA ILE A 24 55.46 -14.66 -0.03
C ILE A 24 54.43 -15.53 -0.75
N SER A 25 54.83 -16.74 -1.05
CA SER A 25 53.95 -17.85 -1.46
C SER A 25 53.08 -18.23 -0.27
N GLY A 26 51.77 -18.36 -0.48
CA GLY A 26 51.00 -19.04 0.53
C GLY A 26 49.49 -18.83 0.43
N PHE A 27 48.80 -19.86 0.02
CA PHE A 27 47.41 -20.20 0.27
C PHE A 27 46.32 -19.29 -0.34
N LEU A 28 45.85 -19.68 -1.51
CA LEU A 28 44.50 -19.39 -2.02
C LEU A 28 43.43 -20.03 -1.12
N GLY A 29 42.99 -19.30 -0.11
CA GLY A 29 41.71 -19.57 0.54
C GLY A 29 40.62 -18.81 -0.21
N THR A 30 39.80 -19.51 -0.98
CA THR A 30 38.58 -18.96 -1.57
C THR A 30 37.62 -18.65 -0.44
N ALA A 31 37.56 -17.37 -0.02
CA ALA A 31 36.49 -16.90 0.82
C ALA A 31 35.19 -16.90 -0.01
N ALA A 32 34.37 -17.91 0.21
CA ALA A 32 33.00 -17.94 -0.29
C ALA A 32 32.25 -16.77 0.37
N ASN A 33 31.89 -15.79 -0.43
CA ASN A 33 31.05 -14.67 -0.04
C ASN A 33 29.64 -15.23 0.17
N SER A 34 29.33 -15.71 1.38
CA SER A 34 27.98 -16.14 1.75
C SER A 34 27.11 -14.89 1.96
N GLN A 35 26.47 -14.42 0.88
CA GLN A 35 25.29 -13.57 1.02
C GLN A 35 24.25 -14.36 1.86
N PRO A 36 23.64 -13.75 2.87
CA PRO A 36 22.53 -14.40 3.56
C PRO A 36 21.41 -14.64 2.54
N ALA A 37 21.05 -15.91 2.37
CA ALA A 37 19.93 -16.30 1.53
C ALA A 37 18.67 -15.58 2.01
N GLN A 38 18.09 -14.74 1.15
CA GLN A 38 16.73 -14.27 1.37
C GLN A 38 15.82 -15.51 1.42
N PRO A 39 14.88 -15.60 2.39
CA PRO A 39 13.96 -16.70 2.41
C PRO A 39 13.10 -16.63 1.16
N THR A 40 13.37 -17.50 0.19
CA THR A 40 12.46 -17.80 -0.90
C THR A 40 11.23 -18.45 -0.29
N SER A 41 10.12 -17.69 -0.16
CA SER A 41 8.83 -18.28 0.16
C SER A 41 8.46 -19.20 -1.01
N GLU A 42 8.54 -20.50 -0.79
CA GLU A 42 8.06 -21.49 -1.73
C GLU A 42 6.58 -21.24 -1.99
N ILE A 43 6.23 -20.98 -3.25
CA ILE A 43 4.84 -20.95 -3.71
C ILE A 43 4.35 -22.40 -3.71
N THR A 44 3.86 -22.85 -2.57
CA THR A 44 3.21 -24.15 -2.47
C THR A 44 1.84 -24.03 -3.13
N THR A 45 1.75 -24.52 -4.36
CA THR A 45 0.46 -24.71 -5.03
C THR A 45 -0.30 -25.76 -4.22
N THR A 46 -1.22 -25.35 -3.37
CA THR A 46 -2.04 -26.26 -2.55
C THR A 46 -2.97 -27.00 -3.48
N GLN A 47 -2.75 -28.32 -3.70
CA GLN A 47 -3.60 -29.17 -4.52
C GLN A 47 -5.04 -29.07 -4.00
N GLY A 48 -5.96 -28.62 -4.86
CA GLY A 48 -7.42 -28.63 -4.61
C GLY A 48 -8.06 -27.26 -4.29
N ILE A 49 -7.30 -26.19 -4.05
CA ILE A 49 -7.89 -24.86 -3.79
C ILE A 49 -7.87 -24.02 -5.07
N ASP A 50 -9.06 -23.65 -5.56
CA ASP A 50 -9.23 -22.87 -6.78
C ASP A 50 -9.80 -21.49 -6.49
N LEU A 51 -8.92 -20.52 -6.21
CA LEU A 51 -9.29 -19.12 -5.97
C LEU A 51 -9.78 -18.41 -7.25
N GLY A 52 -9.49 -18.97 -8.43
CA GLY A 52 -9.95 -18.43 -9.72
C GLY A 52 -11.40 -18.76 -10.05
N ARG A 53 -12.02 -19.68 -9.33
CA ARG A 53 -13.37 -20.14 -9.60
C ARG A 53 -14.39 -18.99 -9.64
N SER A 54 -14.40 -18.14 -8.62
CA SER A 54 -15.36 -17.03 -8.53
C SER A 54 -15.17 -16.01 -9.65
N PHE A 55 -13.93 -15.75 -10.10
CA PHE A 55 -13.65 -14.87 -11.23
C PHE A 55 -14.25 -15.45 -12.52
N ARG A 56 -14.06 -16.76 -12.77
CA ARG A 56 -14.60 -17.43 -13.97
C ARG A 56 -16.14 -17.49 -13.95
N GLU A 57 -16.74 -17.81 -12.81
CA GLU A 57 -18.20 -17.87 -12.67
C GLU A 57 -18.88 -16.52 -12.91
N LEU A 58 -18.23 -15.42 -12.54
CA LEU A 58 -18.72 -14.06 -12.75
C LEU A 58 -18.27 -13.45 -14.08
N GLY A 59 -17.39 -14.13 -14.83
CA GLY A 59 -16.80 -13.63 -16.06
C GLY A 59 -15.98 -12.35 -15.87
N ILE A 60 -15.27 -12.23 -14.74
CA ILE A 60 -14.50 -11.05 -14.36
C ILE A 60 -13.01 -11.37 -14.46
N GLU A 61 -12.25 -10.52 -15.15
CA GLU A 61 -10.80 -10.57 -15.13
C GLU A 61 -10.26 -9.95 -13.83
N GLY A 62 -9.35 -10.66 -13.17
CA GLY A 62 -8.82 -10.17 -11.89
C GLY A 62 -7.80 -11.09 -11.27
N SER A 63 -7.44 -10.75 -10.05
CA SER A 63 -6.53 -11.53 -9.22
C SER A 63 -6.89 -11.42 -7.75
N ILE A 64 -6.45 -12.38 -6.99
CA ILE A 64 -6.45 -12.34 -5.52
C ILE A 64 -5.17 -12.96 -5.00
N VAL A 65 -4.63 -12.37 -3.97
CA VAL A 65 -3.59 -12.95 -3.12
C VAL A 65 -4.06 -12.92 -1.67
N VAL A 66 -3.90 -14.05 -0.99
CA VAL A 66 -4.15 -14.21 0.45
C VAL A 66 -2.87 -14.72 1.10
N TYR A 67 -2.45 -14.09 2.20
CA TYR A 67 -1.31 -14.51 2.99
C TYR A 67 -1.76 -15.00 4.36
N ASP A 68 -1.46 -16.26 4.67
CA ASP A 68 -1.66 -16.90 5.98
C ASP A 68 -0.45 -16.63 6.86
N GLN A 69 -0.63 -15.81 7.90
CA GLN A 69 0.45 -15.36 8.78
C GLN A 69 1.11 -16.52 9.54
N ASN A 70 0.32 -17.46 10.08
CA ASN A 70 0.86 -18.55 10.90
C ASN A 70 1.61 -19.60 10.06
N LYS A 71 1.12 -19.86 8.84
CA LYS A 71 1.76 -20.80 7.92
C LYS A 71 2.87 -20.18 7.10
N ASN A 72 3.01 -18.85 7.10
CA ASN A 72 3.90 -18.12 6.19
C ASN A 72 3.68 -18.54 4.72
N GLN A 73 2.42 -18.61 4.30
CA GLN A 73 2.02 -19.18 3.01
C GLN A 73 1.12 -18.23 2.23
N PHE A 74 1.37 -18.15 0.92
CA PHE A 74 0.50 -17.46 -0.02
C PHE A 74 -0.44 -18.44 -0.72
N TYR A 75 -1.70 -18.01 -0.86
CA TYR A 75 -2.68 -18.56 -1.76
C TYR A 75 -2.99 -17.49 -2.80
N GLU A 76 -2.88 -17.81 -4.09
CA GLU A 76 -3.07 -16.78 -5.11
C GLU A 76 -3.75 -17.31 -6.37
N HIS A 77 -4.51 -16.42 -7.01
CA HIS A 77 -4.99 -16.55 -8.38
C HIS A 77 -4.41 -15.41 -9.20
N ASN A 78 -3.94 -15.71 -10.43
CA ASN A 78 -3.32 -14.78 -11.37
C ASN A 78 -2.09 -14.05 -10.78
N ALA A 79 -1.05 -14.83 -10.46
CA ALA A 79 0.20 -14.34 -9.88
C ALA A 79 0.87 -13.20 -10.69
N PRO A 80 0.84 -13.18 -12.05
CA PRO A 80 1.33 -12.03 -12.81
C PRO A 80 0.60 -10.74 -12.46
N ARG A 81 -0.74 -10.76 -12.37
CA ARG A 81 -1.53 -9.58 -11.99
C ARG A 81 -1.26 -9.16 -10.54
N ASN A 82 -1.05 -10.11 -9.63
CA ASN A 82 -0.68 -9.82 -8.25
C ASN A 82 0.67 -9.09 -8.11
N SER A 83 1.51 -9.12 -9.14
CA SER A 83 2.79 -8.42 -9.22
C SER A 83 2.75 -7.19 -10.15
N THR A 84 1.60 -6.89 -10.75
CA THR A 84 1.37 -5.70 -11.58
C THR A 84 0.89 -4.53 -10.72
N ALA A 85 1.41 -3.33 -10.99
CA ALA A 85 1.09 -2.13 -10.24
C ALA A 85 -0.10 -1.37 -10.84
N PHE A 86 -1.08 -1.04 -10.00
CA PHE A 86 -2.30 -0.31 -10.35
C PHE A 86 -2.44 0.96 -9.51
N PHE A 87 -3.33 1.87 -9.90
CA PHE A 87 -3.73 2.97 -9.01
C PHE A 87 -4.34 2.40 -7.73
N PRO A 88 -3.89 2.84 -6.54
CA PRO A 88 -4.47 2.36 -5.29
C PRO A 88 -5.92 2.83 -5.12
N ALA A 89 -6.30 3.92 -5.76
CA ALA A 89 -7.62 4.51 -5.61
C ALA A 89 -8.00 4.67 -4.12
N SER A 90 -9.19 4.25 -3.71
CA SER A 90 -9.63 4.42 -2.32
C SER A 90 -8.97 3.47 -1.32
N THR A 91 -8.11 2.51 -1.71
CA THR A 91 -7.30 1.75 -0.73
C THR A 91 -6.27 2.66 -0.05
N PHE A 92 -5.77 3.67 -0.77
CA PHE A 92 -4.87 4.70 -0.22
C PHE A 92 -5.45 5.46 0.98
N LYS A 93 -6.77 5.43 1.20
CA LYS A 93 -7.39 6.07 2.35
C LYS A 93 -6.90 5.51 3.69
N ILE A 94 -6.43 4.26 3.74
CA ILE A 94 -5.79 3.68 4.92
C ILE A 94 -4.53 4.49 5.26
N PHE A 95 -3.66 4.68 4.27
CA PHE A 95 -2.43 5.43 4.42
C PHE A 95 -2.68 6.92 4.70
N ASN A 96 -3.59 7.55 3.95
CA ASN A 96 -3.93 8.96 4.14
C ASN A 96 -4.46 9.24 5.56
N ALA A 97 -5.31 8.35 6.10
CA ALA A 97 -5.81 8.45 7.47
C ALA A 97 -4.68 8.38 8.51
N LEU A 98 -3.72 7.46 8.35
CA LEU A 98 -2.54 7.37 9.22
C LEU A 98 -1.76 8.69 9.23
N VAL A 99 -1.45 9.23 8.05
CA VAL A 99 -0.69 10.49 7.94
C VAL A 99 -1.48 11.67 8.50
N ALA A 100 -2.79 11.74 8.24
CA ALA A 100 -3.64 12.82 8.74
C ALA A 100 -3.73 12.85 10.27
N LEU A 101 -3.85 11.69 10.91
CA LEU A 101 -3.84 11.55 12.38
C LEU A 101 -2.46 11.87 12.95
N GLU A 102 -1.40 11.31 12.38
CA GLU A 102 -0.03 11.48 12.87
C GLU A 102 0.45 12.92 12.79
N THR A 103 0.06 13.64 11.74
CA THR A 103 0.41 15.06 11.55
C THR A 103 -0.51 16.03 12.28
N GLY A 104 -1.54 15.53 12.99
CA GLY A 104 -2.54 16.34 13.69
C GLY A 104 -3.45 17.15 12.76
N VAL A 105 -3.47 16.84 11.44
CA VAL A 105 -4.38 17.48 10.48
C VAL A 105 -5.84 17.20 10.83
N ILE A 106 -6.09 15.99 11.36
CA ILE A 106 -7.34 15.64 12.02
C ILE A 106 -7.01 15.04 13.40
N ARG A 107 -7.76 15.46 14.43
CA ARG A 107 -7.44 15.08 15.80
C ARG A 107 -7.81 13.63 16.12
N ASP A 108 -8.96 13.19 15.61
CA ASP A 108 -9.55 11.88 15.89
C ASP A 108 -10.51 11.46 14.76
N GLU A 109 -11.09 10.27 14.88
CA GLU A 109 -11.98 9.69 13.89
C GLU A 109 -13.38 10.30 13.87
N VAL A 110 -13.74 11.11 14.87
CA VAL A 110 -15.06 11.77 15.01
C VAL A 110 -15.01 13.25 14.68
N THR A 111 -13.83 13.83 14.50
CA THR A 111 -13.70 15.25 14.09
C THR A 111 -14.35 15.48 12.73
N VAL A 112 -15.34 16.37 12.70
CA VAL A 112 -16.14 16.65 11.50
C VAL A 112 -15.46 17.70 10.61
N LEU A 113 -15.46 17.46 9.31
CA LEU A 113 -15.21 18.48 8.28
C LEU A 113 -16.54 18.83 7.62
N THR A 114 -16.78 20.14 7.46
CA THR A 114 -17.97 20.67 6.80
C THR A 114 -17.91 20.37 5.31
N TRP A 115 -19.03 19.93 4.77
CA TRP A 115 -19.23 19.70 3.35
C TRP A 115 -19.10 21.00 2.55
N ASP A 116 -18.52 20.91 1.39
CA ASP A 116 -18.25 22.05 0.50
C ASP A 116 -19.49 22.55 -0.29
N GLY A 117 -20.67 21.94 -0.08
CA GLY A 117 -21.91 22.28 -0.79
C GLY A 117 -22.00 21.75 -2.22
N ILE A 118 -20.96 21.09 -2.74
CA ILE A 118 -20.95 20.56 -4.10
C ILE A 118 -21.72 19.25 -4.16
N GLN A 119 -22.79 19.21 -4.93
CA GLN A 119 -23.58 17.99 -5.16
C GLN A 119 -22.81 16.99 -6.02
N ARG A 120 -22.63 15.80 -5.48
CA ARG A 120 -21.97 14.66 -6.15
C ARG A 120 -22.98 13.54 -6.37
N ASN A 121 -22.72 12.67 -7.35
CA ASN A 121 -23.60 11.56 -7.70
C ASN A 121 -23.78 10.53 -6.57
N ILE A 122 -22.84 10.47 -5.62
CA ILE A 122 -22.94 9.59 -4.45
C ILE A 122 -23.57 10.37 -3.29
N ALA A 123 -24.84 10.08 -2.99
CA ALA A 123 -25.62 10.83 -2.00
C ALA A 123 -24.97 10.88 -0.62
N ALA A 124 -24.28 9.81 -0.20
CA ALA A 124 -23.57 9.73 1.06
C ALA A 124 -22.41 10.74 1.19
N TRP A 125 -21.94 11.33 0.07
CA TRP A 125 -20.87 12.32 0.05
C TRP A 125 -21.35 13.77 0.20
N ASN A 126 -22.67 14.01 0.14
CA ASN A 126 -23.28 15.34 0.14
C ASN A 126 -23.70 15.74 1.55
N ARG A 127 -22.79 15.68 2.51
CA ARG A 127 -23.02 16.03 3.92
C ARG A 127 -21.72 16.25 4.66
N ASP A 128 -21.78 16.92 5.79
CA ASP A 128 -20.70 16.95 6.78
C ASP A 128 -20.28 15.54 7.14
N THR A 129 -18.99 15.32 7.29
CA THR A 129 -18.49 13.98 7.58
C THR A 129 -17.23 14.01 8.45
N ASN A 130 -16.96 12.90 9.12
CA ASN A 130 -15.77 12.67 9.92
C ASN A 130 -14.92 11.53 9.31
N LEU A 131 -13.77 11.24 9.91
CA LEU A 131 -12.85 10.25 9.38
C LEU A 131 -13.48 8.84 9.31
N ARG A 132 -14.21 8.41 10.35
CA ARG A 132 -14.89 7.11 10.41
C ARG A 132 -15.93 6.98 9.31
N GLN A 133 -16.81 7.97 9.17
CA GLN A 133 -17.85 7.94 8.17
C GLN A 133 -17.30 8.10 6.76
N GLY A 134 -16.33 9.01 6.56
CA GLY A 134 -15.67 9.21 5.28
C GLY A 134 -14.87 7.98 4.81
N PHE A 135 -14.33 7.20 5.75
CA PHE A 135 -13.69 5.90 5.44
C PHE A 135 -14.73 4.88 4.99
N LYS A 136 -15.83 4.73 5.74
CA LYS A 136 -16.94 3.81 5.45
C LYS A 136 -17.57 4.11 4.08
N ASP A 137 -17.93 5.37 3.82
CA ASP A 137 -18.57 5.82 2.59
C ASP A 137 -17.56 6.05 1.44
N SER A 138 -16.29 5.90 1.72
CA SER A 138 -15.20 6.16 0.76
C SER A 138 -15.20 7.59 0.18
N THR A 139 -15.57 8.59 1.00
CA THR A 139 -15.78 9.99 0.60
C THR A 139 -14.50 10.63 0.07
N VAL A 140 -14.44 10.86 -1.25
CA VAL A 140 -13.22 11.33 -1.91
C VAL A 140 -12.85 12.74 -1.48
N TRP A 141 -13.79 13.69 -1.50
CA TRP A 141 -13.51 15.09 -1.16
C TRP A 141 -12.93 15.27 0.24
N PHE A 142 -13.37 14.45 1.21
CA PHE A 142 -12.86 14.48 2.58
C PHE A 142 -11.35 14.18 2.62
N TYR A 143 -10.93 13.11 1.95
CA TYR A 143 -9.52 12.71 1.88
C TYR A 143 -8.67 13.64 1.02
N GLN A 144 -9.26 14.30 0.04
CA GLN A 144 -8.62 15.36 -0.72
C GLN A 144 -8.30 16.57 0.18
N ILE A 145 -9.24 16.99 1.05
CA ILE A 145 -9.00 18.03 2.05
C ILE A 145 -7.88 17.62 3.01
N LEU A 146 -7.90 16.38 3.51
CA LEU A 146 -6.83 15.89 4.39
C LEU A 146 -5.47 15.95 3.68
N ALA A 147 -5.37 15.46 2.46
CA ALA A 147 -4.12 15.47 1.70
C ALA A 147 -3.59 16.89 1.44
N ARG A 148 -4.46 17.83 1.07
CA ARG A 148 -4.07 19.26 0.93
C ARG A 148 -3.58 19.85 2.25
N LYS A 149 -4.21 19.54 3.38
CA LYS A 149 -3.79 20.02 4.72
C LYS A 149 -2.50 19.34 5.20
N ILE A 150 -2.27 18.08 4.87
CA ILE A 150 -0.98 17.40 5.10
C ILE A 150 0.13 18.10 4.30
N GLY A 151 -0.13 18.41 3.05
CA GLY A 151 0.82 19.03 2.13
C GLY A 151 1.81 18.03 1.51
N HIS A 152 2.38 18.44 0.37
CA HIS A 152 3.21 17.58 -0.47
C HIS A 152 4.44 17.03 0.25
N GLU A 153 5.23 17.89 0.91
CA GLU A 153 6.48 17.48 1.56
C GLU A 153 6.25 16.42 2.66
N ARG A 154 5.25 16.64 3.54
CA ARG A 154 4.95 15.68 4.61
C ARG A 154 4.40 14.37 4.05
N MET A 155 3.52 14.43 3.05
CA MET A 155 2.99 13.24 2.39
C MET A 155 4.11 12.43 1.74
N GLN A 156 5.00 13.07 0.98
CA GLN A 156 6.14 12.41 0.33
C GLN A 156 7.10 11.79 1.35
N LYS A 157 7.36 12.49 2.47
CA LYS A 157 8.19 11.97 3.56
C LYS A 157 7.62 10.65 4.10
N PHE A 158 6.32 10.61 4.47
CA PHE A 158 5.71 9.40 5.01
C PHE A 158 5.65 8.26 3.97
N ILE A 159 5.33 8.56 2.72
CA ILE A 159 5.34 7.58 1.63
C ILE A 159 6.72 6.95 1.48
N ASN A 160 7.78 7.75 1.54
CA ASN A 160 9.17 7.25 1.46
C ASN A 160 9.56 6.41 2.69
N GLN A 161 9.19 6.85 3.90
CA GLN A 161 9.49 6.14 5.14
C GLN A 161 8.77 4.78 5.23
N VAL A 162 7.54 4.72 4.76
CA VAL A 162 6.77 3.48 4.69
C VAL A 162 7.19 2.62 3.50
N GLY A 163 7.65 3.23 2.42
CA GLY A 163 7.92 2.54 1.16
C GLY A 163 6.63 2.16 0.42
N TYR A 164 5.58 2.98 0.50
CA TYR A 164 4.27 2.65 -0.06
C TYR A 164 4.29 2.71 -1.60
N GLY A 165 3.96 1.59 -2.23
CA GLY A 165 3.90 1.44 -3.68
C GLY A 165 5.21 1.86 -4.38
N ASN A 166 5.09 2.54 -5.52
CA ASN A 166 6.23 3.09 -6.26
C ASN A 166 6.79 4.41 -5.67
N ARG A 167 6.20 4.92 -4.59
CA ARG A 167 6.60 6.15 -3.87
C ARG A 167 6.51 7.46 -4.65
N GLN A 168 5.81 7.48 -5.77
CA GLN A 168 5.66 8.67 -6.62
C GLN A 168 4.33 9.37 -6.35
N ILE A 169 4.36 10.65 -5.94
CA ILE A 169 3.15 11.45 -5.71
C ILE A 169 3.02 12.65 -6.66
N GLY A 170 3.95 12.78 -7.62
CA GLY A 170 3.91 13.87 -8.58
C GLY A 170 4.27 15.22 -7.97
N THR A 171 3.67 16.28 -8.53
CA THR A 171 3.89 17.66 -8.09
C THR A 171 2.94 18.07 -6.97
N SER A 172 3.16 19.24 -6.38
CA SER A 172 2.28 19.81 -5.34
C SER A 172 0.86 20.03 -5.80
N GLU A 173 0.63 20.30 -7.09
CA GLU A 173 -0.69 20.46 -7.68
C GLU A 173 -1.49 19.16 -7.73
N GLN A 174 -0.81 18.02 -7.67
CA GLN A 174 -1.42 16.70 -7.70
C GLN A 174 -1.69 16.12 -6.31
N ILE A 175 -1.40 16.86 -5.24
CA ILE A 175 -1.44 16.35 -3.85
C ILE A 175 -2.78 15.74 -3.44
N ASP A 176 -3.87 16.12 -4.03
CA ASP A 176 -5.20 15.64 -3.69
C ASP A 176 -5.78 14.63 -4.69
N ARG A 177 -4.97 14.17 -5.67
CA ARG A 177 -5.40 13.23 -6.70
C ARG A 177 -4.37 12.17 -7.10
N PHE A 178 -3.12 12.26 -6.64
CA PHE A 178 -2.01 11.40 -7.08
C PHE A 178 -2.28 9.90 -6.90
N TRP A 179 -3.20 9.51 -6.01
CA TRP A 179 -3.62 8.13 -5.77
C TRP A 179 -4.85 7.69 -6.59
N LEU A 180 -5.53 8.62 -7.25
CA LEU A 180 -6.74 8.38 -8.06
C LEU A 180 -6.38 8.17 -9.54
N ASP A 181 -5.62 9.13 -10.10
CA ASP A 181 -5.27 9.22 -11.51
C ASP A 181 -3.85 9.76 -11.75
N GLY A 182 -3.06 9.92 -10.67
CA GLY A 182 -1.69 10.43 -10.71
C GLY A 182 -0.63 9.30 -10.81
N PRO A 183 0.63 9.61 -10.43
CA PRO A 183 1.73 8.67 -10.64
C PRO A 183 1.83 7.53 -9.62
N LEU A 184 1.12 7.58 -8.49
CA LEU A 184 1.20 6.55 -7.47
C LEU A 184 0.57 5.23 -7.95
N LYS A 185 1.36 4.16 -7.86
CA LYS A 185 0.94 2.79 -8.18
C LYS A 185 1.36 1.82 -7.08
N ILE A 186 0.59 0.75 -6.89
CA ILE A 186 0.88 -0.30 -5.93
C ILE A 186 0.44 -1.65 -6.49
N THR A 187 1.17 -2.71 -6.15
CA THR A 187 0.78 -4.08 -6.52
C THR A 187 -0.08 -4.72 -5.42
N PRO A 188 -0.91 -5.73 -5.73
CA PRO A 188 -1.60 -6.52 -4.71
C PRO A 188 -0.67 -7.09 -3.64
N LYS A 189 0.52 -7.56 -4.01
CA LYS A 189 1.52 -8.06 -3.05
C LYS A 189 2.05 -6.96 -2.12
N GLN A 190 2.31 -5.76 -2.64
CA GLN A 190 2.71 -4.62 -1.82
C GLN A 190 1.60 -4.14 -0.87
N GLU A 191 0.32 -4.25 -1.25
CA GLU A 191 -0.79 -4.01 -0.32
C GLU A 191 -0.76 -5.00 0.85
N ILE A 192 -0.48 -6.29 0.59
CA ILE A 192 -0.29 -7.29 1.67
C ILE A 192 0.85 -6.88 2.61
N GLU A 193 2.02 -6.52 2.07
CA GLU A 193 3.19 -6.10 2.86
C GLU A 193 2.86 -4.88 3.74
N PHE A 194 2.18 -3.89 3.18
CA PHE A 194 1.74 -2.71 3.93
C PHE A 194 0.77 -3.08 5.05
N LEU A 195 -0.24 -3.92 4.78
CA LEU A 195 -1.22 -4.37 5.76
C LEU A 195 -0.60 -5.22 6.88
N GLN A 196 0.36 -6.07 6.56
CA GLN A 196 1.12 -6.83 7.57
C GLN A 196 1.86 -5.90 8.54
N ARG A 197 2.53 -4.88 8.01
CA ARG A 197 3.23 -3.89 8.83
C ARG A 197 2.26 -3.04 9.66
N LEU A 198 1.11 -2.67 9.10
CA LEU A 198 0.04 -2.01 9.85
C LEU A 198 -0.45 -2.86 11.02
N TYR A 199 -0.73 -4.13 10.76
CA TYR A 199 -1.19 -5.08 11.78
C TYR A 199 -0.18 -5.24 12.91
N ARG A 200 1.11 -5.42 12.59
CA ARG A 200 2.21 -5.61 13.53
C ARG A 200 2.66 -4.34 14.25
N ASN A 201 2.10 -3.17 13.93
CA ASN A 201 2.56 -1.86 14.39
C ASN A 201 4.01 -1.52 13.95
N ASP A 202 4.39 -2.01 12.79
CA ASP A 202 5.73 -1.87 12.18
C ASP A 202 5.83 -0.67 11.23
N LEU A 203 4.90 0.26 11.31
CA LEU A 203 4.89 1.49 10.52
C LEU A 203 5.32 2.69 11.38
N PRO A 204 5.94 3.73 10.81
CA PRO A 204 6.47 4.89 11.53
C PRO A 204 5.34 5.86 11.96
N PHE A 205 4.34 5.34 12.66
CA PHE A 205 3.21 6.08 13.20
C PHE A 205 3.04 5.76 14.69
N SER A 206 2.46 6.69 15.42
CA SER A 206 2.11 6.48 16.83
C SER A 206 1.12 5.32 16.99
N GLN A 207 1.19 4.62 18.12
CA GLN A 207 0.26 3.53 18.44
C GLN A 207 -1.20 4.00 18.32
N ARG A 208 -1.48 5.23 18.78
CA ARG A 208 -2.80 5.85 18.68
C ARG A 208 -3.29 5.95 17.24
N SER A 209 -2.45 6.44 16.31
CA SER A 209 -2.80 6.55 14.89
C SER A 209 -3.04 5.18 14.26
N LEU A 210 -2.20 4.20 14.59
CA LEU A 210 -2.34 2.83 14.12
C LEU A 210 -3.64 2.19 14.60
N ASP A 211 -3.97 2.31 15.88
CA ASP A 211 -5.16 1.70 16.48
C ASP A 211 -6.46 2.34 15.95
N LEU A 212 -6.50 3.66 15.82
CA LEU A 212 -7.65 4.35 15.24
C LEU A 212 -7.89 3.92 13.78
N VAL A 213 -6.84 3.79 12.98
CA VAL A 213 -7.01 3.36 11.58
C VAL A 213 -7.43 1.90 11.51
N LYS A 214 -6.86 1.00 12.29
CA LYS A 214 -7.32 -0.40 12.38
C LYS A 214 -8.79 -0.49 12.80
N ASP A 215 -9.24 0.37 13.72
CA ASP A 215 -10.63 0.41 14.20
C ASP A 215 -11.60 0.89 13.10
N ILE A 216 -11.29 1.96 12.38
CA ILE A 216 -12.16 2.42 11.27
C ILE A 216 -12.18 1.47 10.07
N MET A 217 -11.20 0.56 9.95
CA MET A 217 -11.17 -0.49 8.93
C MET A 217 -12.13 -1.63 9.21
N VAL A 218 -12.72 -1.76 10.41
CA VAL A 218 -13.65 -2.84 10.74
C VAL A 218 -14.87 -2.78 9.81
N ARG A 219 -15.08 -3.88 9.08
CA ARG A 219 -16.21 -4.07 8.16
C ARG A 219 -17.28 -4.96 8.77
N GLU A 220 -16.82 -6.00 9.46
CA GLU A 220 -17.66 -6.99 10.09
C GLU A 220 -16.94 -7.55 11.32
N GLN A 221 -17.67 -7.74 12.39
CA GLN A 221 -17.19 -8.33 13.62
C GLN A 221 -18.23 -9.28 14.18
N THR A 222 -17.83 -10.53 14.39
CA THR A 222 -18.63 -11.60 14.99
C THR A 222 -17.87 -12.21 16.17
N PRO A 223 -18.46 -13.14 16.94
CA PRO A 223 -17.71 -13.86 17.95
C PRO A 223 -16.55 -14.69 17.37
N ASP A 224 -16.65 -15.11 16.10
CA ASP A 224 -15.70 -16.04 15.48
C ASP A 224 -14.59 -15.33 14.68
N TYR A 225 -14.84 -14.10 14.18
CA TYR A 225 -13.86 -13.37 13.38
C TYR A 225 -14.08 -11.86 13.38
N VAL A 226 -13.00 -11.14 12.99
CA VAL A 226 -13.06 -9.72 12.64
C VAL A 226 -12.51 -9.53 11.23
N LEU A 227 -13.34 -9.00 10.35
CA LEU A 227 -12.96 -8.62 8.99
C LEU A 227 -12.71 -7.12 8.92
N ARG A 228 -11.50 -6.74 8.53
CA ARG A 228 -11.11 -5.34 8.27
C ARG A 228 -10.74 -5.17 6.82
N GLY A 229 -11.10 -4.03 6.24
CA GLY A 229 -10.73 -3.79 4.85
C GLY A 229 -11.24 -2.49 4.26
N LYS A 230 -10.72 -2.22 3.06
CA LYS A 230 -11.07 -1.04 2.27
C LYS A 230 -11.26 -1.42 0.81
N THR A 231 -12.35 -0.95 0.22
CA THR A 231 -12.58 -1.04 -1.22
C THR A 231 -11.93 0.14 -1.95
N GLY A 232 -11.47 -0.11 -3.18
CA GLY A 232 -11.02 0.90 -4.12
C GLY A 232 -11.75 0.78 -5.45
N TRP A 233 -11.83 1.89 -6.19
CA TRP A 233 -12.33 1.94 -7.56
C TRP A 233 -11.76 3.19 -8.23
N THR A 234 -11.23 3.01 -9.44
CA THR A 234 -10.84 4.11 -10.33
C THR A 234 -11.40 3.88 -11.72
N ASP A 235 -11.93 4.94 -12.29
CA ASP A 235 -12.38 5.07 -13.69
C ASP A 235 -11.29 5.67 -14.60
N SER A 236 -10.10 5.90 -14.05
CA SER A 236 -8.97 6.52 -14.77
C SER A 236 -8.20 5.53 -15.65
N THR A 237 -8.70 4.31 -15.81
CA THR A 237 -8.13 3.26 -16.67
C THR A 237 -9.22 2.61 -17.52
N THR A 238 -8.81 1.98 -18.63
CA THR A 238 -9.69 1.13 -19.44
C THR A 238 -9.03 -0.24 -19.58
N PRO A 239 -9.61 -1.30 -19.02
CA PRO A 239 -10.79 -1.30 -18.16
C PRO A 239 -10.59 -0.55 -16.85
N GLU A 240 -11.69 -0.10 -16.22
CA GLU A 240 -11.68 0.45 -14.87
C GLU A 240 -11.17 -0.59 -13.87
N ASN A 241 -10.61 -0.14 -12.75
CA ASN A 241 -9.95 -1.04 -11.81
C ASN A 241 -10.59 -0.99 -10.42
N GLY A 242 -10.91 -2.14 -9.88
CA GLY A 242 -11.53 -2.34 -8.58
C GLY A 242 -10.64 -3.08 -7.59
N TRP A 243 -10.76 -2.72 -6.29
CA TRP A 243 -10.01 -3.30 -5.20
C TRP A 243 -10.87 -3.69 -4.01
N PHE A 244 -10.46 -4.75 -3.32
CA PHE A 244 -10.78 -4.95 -1.92
C PHE A 244 -9.55 -5.51 -1.22
N VAL A 245 -9.01 -4.73 -0.27
CA VAL A 245 -7.81 -5.09 0.49
C VAL A 245 -8.10 -5.06 1.99
N GLY A 246 -7.42 -5.90 2.75
CA GLY A 246 -7.66 -5.97 4.18
C GLY A 246 -7.08 -7.22 4.84
N TYR A 247 -7.62 -7.54 6.00
CA TYR A 247 -7.27 -8.76 6.73
C TYR A 247 -8.44 -9.30 7.55
N LEU A 248 -8.40 -10.62 7.73
CA LEU A 248 -9.33 -11.39 8.54
C LEU A 248 -8.58 -11.95 9.75
N GLU A 249 -9.06 -11.63 10.96
CA GLU A 249 -8.61 -12.26 12.21
C GLU A 249 -9.57 -13.38 12.54
N GLN A 250 -9.10 -14.62 12.51
CA GLN A 250 -9.89 -15.82 12.79
C GLN A 250 -8.98 -16.94 13.30
N ASN A 251 -9.47 -17.80 14.21
CA ASN A 251 -8.75 -18.98 14.68
C ASN A 251 -7.35 -18.68 15.27
N LYS A 252 -7.17 -17.55 15.97
CA LYS A 252 -5.87 -17.08 16.50
C LYS A 252 -4.82 -16.90 15.39
N ASN A 253 -5.26 -16.58 14.19
CA ASN A 253 -4.43 -16.30 13.02
C ASN A 253 -4.94 -15.05 12.30
N VAL A 254 -4.11 -14.52 11.40
CA VAL A 254 -4.44 -13.39 10.55
C VAL A 254 -4.19 -13.75 9.09
N TYR A 255 -5.17 -13.43 8.26
CA TYR A 255 -5.13 -13.68 6.83
C TYR A 255 -5.25 -12.34 6.10
N PHE A 256 -4.17 -11.89 5.49
CA PHE A 256 -4.17 -10.66 4.70
C PHE A 256 -4.61 -10.95 3.28
N PHE A 257 -5.41 -10.10 2.70
CA PHE A 257 -5.91 -10.29 1.33
C PHE A 257 -5.84 -9.00 0.51
N ALA A 258 -5.60 -9.17 -0.79
CA ALA A 258 -5.73 -8.13 -1.79
C ALA A 258 -6.36 -8.71 -3.05
N THR A 259 -7.59 -8.30 -3.34
CA THR A 259 -8.31 -8.58 -4.57
C THR A 259 -8.22 -7.37 -5.47
N ASN A 260 -7.82 -7.59 -6.71
CA ASN A 260 -7.79 -6.59 -7.78
C ASN A 260 -8.51 -7.14 -9.01
N MET A 261 -9.41 -6.36 -9.60
CA MET A 261 -10.22 -6.82 -10.73
C MET A 261 -10.60 -5.69 -11.68
N ASP A 262 -10.90 -6.07 -12.91
CA ASP A 262 -11.47 -5.17 -13.89
C ASP A 262 -12.95 -4.92 -13.57
N MET A 263 -13.36 -3.66 -13.63
CA MET A 263 -14.73 -3.22 -13.40
C MET A 263 -15.38 -2.97 -14.77
N ARG A 264 -16.49 -3.64 -15.04
CA ARG A 264 -17.21 -3.56 -16.33
C ARG A 264 -18.38 -2.57 -16.25
N ASN A 265 -18.93 -2.43 -15.04
CA ASN A 265 -20.07 -1.56 -14.73
C ASN A 265 -20.26 -1.44 -13.21
N ASP A 266 -21.19 -0.60 -12.77
CA ASP A 266 -21.47 -0.32 -11.36
C ASP A 266 -21.83 -1.56 -10.53
N ASN A 267 -22.45 -2.58 -11.17
CA ASN A 267 -22.84 -3.81 -10.47
C ASN A 267 -21.62 -4.62 -10.01
N ASP A 268 -20.46 -4.44 -10.64
CA ASP A 268 -19.23 -5.11 -10.20
C ASP A 268 -18.70 -4.55 -8.86
N GLY A 269 -19.27 -3.45 -8.40
CA GLY A 269 -18.94 -2.85 -7.11
C GLY A 269 -19.03 -3.82 -5.93
N VAL A 270 -20.03 -4.68 -5.90
CA VAL A 270 -20.21 -5.70 -4.84
C VAL A 270 -19.32 -6.91 -5.05
N ASN A 271 -18.98 -7.23 -6.30
CA ASN A 271 -18.21 -8.43 -6.66
C ASN A 271 -16.79 -8.43 -6.07
N ARG A 272 -16.19 -7.27 -5.84
CA ARG A 272 -14.88 -7.16 -5.15
C ARG A 272 -14.87 -7.84 -3.78
N ILE A 273 -15.95 -7.62 -3.01
CA ILE A 273 -16.11 -8.20 -1.67
C ILE A 273 -16.54 -9.66 -1.79
N GLU A 274 -17.47 -9.97 -2.67
CA GLU A 274 -18.00 -11.32 -2.86
C GLU A 274 -16.91 -12.31 -3.30
N ILE A 275 -16.10 -11.95 -4.31
CA ILE A 275 -14.97 -12.78 -4.76
C ILE A 275 -14.00 -13.01 -3.61
N THR A 276 -13.66 -11.97 -2.83
CA THR A 276 -12.78 -12.11 -1.68
C THR A 276 -13.37 -13.08 -0.65
N ARG A 277 -14.63 -12.93 -0.30
CA ARG A 277 -15.29 -13.82 0.68
C ARG A 277 -15.34 -15.28 0.20
N ARG A 278 -15.67 -15.52 -1.06
CA ARG A 278 -15.65 -16.86 -1.65
C ARG A 278 -14.24 -17.47 -1.65
N SER A 279 -13.23 -16.64 -1.93
CA SER A 279 -11.84 -17.09 -1.88
C SER A 279 -11.39 -17.44 -0.46
N LEU A 280 -11.79 -16.65 0.55
CA LEU A 280 -11.52 -16.95 1.95
C LEU A 280 -12.25 -18.26 2.38
N LYS A 281 -13.49 -18.46 1.94
CA LYS A 281 -14.21 -19.73 2.18
C LYS A 281 -13.54 -20.93 1.51
N ALA A 282 -12.98 -20.76 0.31
CA ALA A 282 -12.29 -21.84 -0.40
C ALA A 282 -11.03 -22.34 0.34
N ILE A 283 -10.45 -21.51 1.21
CA ILE A 283 -9.33 -21.90 2.09
C ILE A 283 -9.76 -22.25 3.51
N GLY A 284 -11.07 -22.44 3.74
CA GLY A 284 -11.63 -22.90 5.02
C GLY A 284 -11.89 -21.80 6.06
N LEU A 285 -12.06 -20.55 5.64
CA LEU A 285 -12.34 -19.39 6.47
C LEU A 285 -13.77 -18.85 6.25
N LEU A 286 -14.33 -18.09 7.19
CA LEU A 286 -15.68 -17.46 7.20
C LEU A 286 -16.82 -18.46 7.36
#